data_598f4c7d94afb77b8310adfbbcee99ce
#
_entry.id   598f4c7d94afb77b8310adfbbcee99ce
#
_cell.length_a   1.000
_cell.length_b   1.000
_cell.length_c   1.000
_cell.angle_alpha   90.00
_cell.angle_beta   90.00
_cell.angle_gamma   90.00
#
_symmetry.space_group_name_H-M   'P 1'
#
loop_
_entity.id
_entity.type
_entity.pdbx_description
1 polymer ?
#
loop_
_entity_poly.entity_id
_entity_poly.type
_entity_poly.pdbx_seq_one_letter_code
_entity_poly.pdbx_strand_id
1 'polypeptide(L)'
;MGATDVDYRAWTRSGCIPPELVSRLLERGHVAVVEQQAGRGEWNCALAWARLLGERGRQAEALEILAPYRATGWWTAVVAVAELLEGWGRVEEAIEITLVRMKAGHPMALEFYTRLLARHGRAGEAFALLRPYLGERSLTVALVDVSAAAGRDEEAAELLLPLTGHRCSDFPWCCRGLDHDTVIALIATIRERQGRADEAIALLSGGGTMPRGNREQWAALLARQGRVGDLRAASANDESGCVVDRLAWLLEERGDVEGAIAAYRQADGTVAYGANLAFQLARLLARHGRGEEAIDVMRGQADGRDGDEWVLHVLSELCLEQGRPGDGLAHLDTLAAAREGEVEWELYGIRLALVAARDGVDEAIAQARSHSEGATSYAAPHIAGLLAGAGRIEEAVAVLEQHAHENSRDLAGYLIDLGRVEDALAVLRQRRTPATGD
;
A
#
# COMPACT_ATOMS: atom_id res chain seq x y z
N MET A 1 10.22 31.11 1.47
CA MET A 1 9.13 30.15 1.66
C MET A 1 9.03 29.85 3.15
N GLY A 2 7.88 30.08 3.80
CA GLY A 2 7.71 29.84 5.24
C GLY A 2 7.57 28.34 5.55
N ALA A 3 7.84 27.91 6.80
CA ALA A 3 7.71 26.52 7.23
C ALA A 3 6.29 25.98 6.99
N THR A 4 5.26 26.78 7.27
CA THR A 4 3.85 26.44 7.04
C THR A 4 3.51 26.22 5.56
N ASP A 5 4.20 26.89 4.64
CA ASP A 5 3.97 26.79 3.20
C ASP A 5 4.53 25.47 2.65
N VAL A 6 5.68 25.03 3.18
CA VAL A 6 6.30 23.74 2.85
C VAL A 6 5.48 22.57 3.41
N ASP A 7 5.05 22.65 4.67
CA ASP A 7 4.23 21.62 5.30
C ASP A 7 2.88 21.45 4.60
N TYR A 8 2.21 22.56 4.26
CA TYR A 8 0.94 22.52 3.55
C TYR A 8 1.07 21.88 2.16
N ARG A 9 2.07 22.30 1.37
CA ARG A 9 2.32 21.76 0.01
C ARG A 9 2.70 20.29 0.02
N ALA A 10 3.53 19.88 0.98
CA ALA A 10 3.93 18.49 1.11
C ALA A 10 2.77 17.60 1.59
N TRP A 11 1.98 18.08 2.54
CA TRP A 11 0.86 17.34 3.10
C TRP A 11 -0.31 17.20 2.12
N THR A 12 -0.63 18.26 1.38
CA THR A 12 -1.70 18.24 0.37
C THR A 12 -1.24 17.71 -0.99
N ARG A 13 0.05 17.46 -1.16
CA ARG A 13 0.69 17.21 -2.47
C ARG A 13 0.37 18.29 -3.51
N SER A 14 -0.14 19.44 -3.08
CA SER A 14 -0.50 20.55 -3.95
C SER A 14 0.74 21.35 -4.31
N GLY A 15 1.01 21.46 -5.58
CA GLY A 15 2.09 22.27 -6.09
C GLY A 15 3.46 21.63 -6.18
N CYS A 16 3.61 20.32 -5.92
CA CYS A 16 4.82 19.55 -6.21
C CYS A 16 4.60 18.61 -7.40
N ILE A 17 5.67 18.34 -8.14
CA ILE A 17 5.65 17.28 -9.15
C ILE A 17 5.49 15.96 -8.40
N PRO A 18 4.50 15.12 -8.72
CA PRO A 18 4.28 13.85 -8.03
C PRO A 18 5.52 12.94 -8.10
N PRO A 19 5.81 12.14 -7.05
CA PRO A 19 6.99 11.27 -7.01
C PRO A 19 7.10 10.33 -8.20
N GLU A 20 5.97 9.78 -8.67
CA GLU A 20 5.92 8.87 -9.82
C GLU A 20 6.31 9.58 -11.13
N LEU A 21 5.97 10.86 -11.29
CA LEU A 21 6.41 11.64 -12.45
C LEU A 21 7.89 12.03 -12.37
N VAL A 22 8.42 12.25 -11.15
CA VAL A 22 9.85 12.44 -10.95
C VAL A 22 10.62 11.16 -11.31
N SER A 23 10.14 9.98 -10.88
CA SER A 23 10.72 8.68 -11.26
C SER A 23 10.70 8.51 -12.77
N ARG A 24 9.56 8.81 -13.43
CA ARG A 24 9.41 8.72 -14.88
C ARG A 24 10.36 9.66 -15.64
N LEU A 25 10.56 10.89 -15.14
CA LEU A 25 11.57 11.82 -15.70
C LEU A 25 12.98 11.23 -15.64
N LEU A 26 13.35 10.59 -14.52
CA LEU A 26 14.65 9.97 -14.36
C LEU A 26 14.81 8.74 -15.26
N GLU A 27 13.83 7.86 -15.34
CA GLU A 27 13.79 6.67 -16.19
C GLU A 27 13.93 7.03 -17.68
N ARG A 28 13.34 8.16 -18.09
CA ARG A 28 13.45 8.69 -19.45
C ARG A 28 14.69 9.54 -19.70
N GLY A 29 15.59 9.66 -18.70
CA GLY A 29 16.88 10.36 -18.84
C GLY A 29 16.81 11.89 -18.70
N HIS A 30 15.67 12.44 -18.26
CA HIS A 30 15.50 13.90 -18.09
C HIS A 30 16.08 14.42 -16.77
N VAL A 31 17.28 13.97 -16.40
CA VAL A 31 17.97 14.31 -15.14
C VAL A 31 18.15 15.82 -14.96
N ALA A 32 18.49 16.54 -16.03
CA ALA A 32 18.69 18.00 -15.99
C ALA A 32 17.41 18.75 -15.60
N VAL A 33 16.23 18.22 -15.96
CA VAL A 33 14.94 18.78 -15.57
C VAL A 33 14.69 18.60 -14.08
N VAL A 34 14.99 17.41 -13.55
CA VAL A 34 14.87 17.13 -12.11
C VAL A 34 15.79 18.05 -11.31
N GLU A 35 17.04 18.23 -11.73
CA GLU A 35 17.98 19.19 -11.13
C GLU A 35 17.42 20.62 -11.15
N GLN A 36 16.94 21.08 -12.29
CA GLN A 36 16.37 22.43 -12.44
C GLN A 36 15.14 22.64 -11.53
N GLN A 37 14.22 21.67 -11.45
CA GLN A 37 13.05 21.77 -10.59
C GLN A 37 13.43 21.67 -9.09
N ALA A 38 14.44 20.89 -8.75
CA ALA A 38 15.02 20.87 -7.41
C ALA A 38 15.52 22.26 -7.00
N GLY A 39 16.26 22.94 -7.88
CA GLY A 39 16.71 24.33 -7.67
C GLY A 39 15.59 25.36 -7.55
N ARG A 40 14.41 25.06 -8.09
CA ARG A 40 13.18 25.87 -7.97
C ARG A 40 12.37 25.59 -6.70
N GLY A 41 12.82 24.67 -5.86
CA GLY A 41 12.16 24.34 -4.60
C GLY A 41 11.07 23.25 -4.72
N GLU A 42 11.11 22.42 -5.76
CA GLU A 42 10.25 21.26 -5.87
C GLU A 42 10.79 20.11 -5.02
N TRP A 43 10.09 19.79 -3.93
CA TRP A 43 10.57 18.85 -2.92
C TRP A 43 10.90 17.45 -3.47
N ASN A 44 10.00 16.85 -4.24
CA ASN A 44 10.22 15.50 -4.76
C ASN A 44 11.39 15.44 -5.75
N CYS A 45 11.58 16.50 -6.53
CA CYS A 45 12.77 16.67 -7.38
C CYS A 45 14.03 16.89 -6.55
N ALA A 46 13.98 17.71 -5.49
CA ALA A 46 15.11 17.96 -4.61
C ALA A 46 15.58 16.68 -3.92
N LEU A 47 14.62 15.87 -3.40
CA LEU A 47 14.94 14.58 -2.78
C LEU A 47 15.52 13.58 -3.79
N ALA A 48 14.92 13.45 -4.96
CA ALA A 48 15.41 12.57 -6.01
C ALA A 48 16.80 12.97 -6.50
N TRP A 49 17.02 14.27 -6.70
CA TRP A 49 18.33 14.82 -7.10
C TRP A 49 19.39 14.60 -6.02
N ALA A 50 19.06 14.83 -4.75
CA ALA A 50 19.95 14.55 -3.63
C ALA A 50 20.36 13.06 -3.54
N ARG A 51 19.45 12.13 -3.79
CA ARG A 51 19.76 10.69 -3.88
C ARG A 51 20.76 10.40 -4.99
N LEU A 52 20.52 10.92 -6.20
CA LEU A 52 21.44 10.75 -7.33
C LEU A 52 22.82 11.35 -7.08
N LEU A 53 22.90 12.51 -6.43
CA LEU A 53 24.18 13.11 -6.04
C LEU A 53 24.92 12.22 -5.03
N GLY A 54 24.19 11.67 -4.05
CA GLY A 54 24.76 10.75 -3.09
C GLY A 54 25.32 9.48 -3.72
N GLU A 55 24.61 8.88 -4.67
CA GLU A 55 25.07 7.73 -5.47
C GLU A 55 26.34 8.04 -6.29
N ARG A 56 26.49 9.28 -6.72
CA ARG A 56 27.68 9.79 -7.44
C ARG A 56 28.81 10.24 -6.51
N GLY A 57 28.69 10.04 -5.20
CA GLY A 57 29.67 10.45 -4.19
C GLY A 57 29.66 11.94 -3.84
N ARG A 58 28.71 12.73 -4.39
CA ARG A 58 28.57 14.18 -4.15
C ARG A 58 27.68 14.49 -2.94
N GLN A 59 27.97 13.83 -1.80
CA GLN A 59 27.14 13.88 -0.60
C GLN A 59 26.96 15.29 -0.02
N ALA A 60 28.01 16.13 -0.06
CA ALA A 60 27.94 17.50 0.44
C ALA A 60 26.88 18.33 -0.32
N GLU A 61 26.90 18.26 -1.65
CA GLU A 61 25.93 18.95 -2.49
C GLU A 61 24.50 18.42 -2.30
N ALA A 62 24.34 17.11 -2.09
CA ALA A 62 23.04 16.50 -1.77
C ALA A 62 22.45 17.10 -0.48
N LEU A 63 23.28 17.28 0.55
CA LEU A 63 22.86 17.90 1.81
C LEU A 63 22.56 19.41 1.65
N GLU A 64 23.30 20.13 0.83
CA GLU A 64 23.06 21.54 0.54
C GLU A 64 21.69 21.76 -0.13
N ILE A 65 21.29 20.89 -1.07
CA ILE A 65 19.98 20.95 -1.73
C ILE A 65 18.84 20.75 -0.73
N LEU A 66 19.02 19.86 0.24
CA LEU A 66 17.99 19.56 1.26
C LEU A 66 18.04 20.50 2.47
N ALA A 67 19.11 21.30 2.63
CA ALA A 67 19.29 22.19 3.77
C ALA A 67 18.16 23.21 3.96
N PRO A 68 17.61 23.88 2.92
CA PRO A 68 16.49 24.81 3.08
C PRO A 68 15.24 24.16 3.67
N TYR A 69 14.92 22.93 3.26
CA TYR A 69 13.75 22.18 3.77
C TYR A 69 13.97 21.73 5.22
N ARG A 70 15.17 21.26 5.53
CA ARG A 70 15.54 20.89 6.91
C ARG A 70 15.51 22.11 7.85
N ALA A 71 15.94 23.28 7.39
CA ALA A 71 15.97 24.51 8.18
C ALA A 71 14.57 24.99 8.60
N THR A 72 13.51 24.65 7.83
CA THR A 72 12.12 24.94 8.24
C THR A 72 11.65 24.09 9.43
N GLY A 73 12.37 23.04 9.75
CA GLY A 73 11.97 22.08 10.78
C GLY A 73 10.99 21.01 10.30
N TRP A 74 10.71 20.97 9.04
CA TRP A 74 9.79 19.96 8.47
C TRP A 74 10.32 18.55 8.68
N TRP A 75 9.51 17.74 9.40
CA TRP A 75 9.91 16.41 9.85
C TRP A 75 10.29 15.47 8.71
N THR A 76 9.51 15.45 7.62
CA THR A 76 9.81 14.61 6.45
C THR A 76 11.18 14.92 5.84
N ALA A 77 11.59 16.18 5.82
CA ALA A 77 12.92 16.57 5.33
C ALA A 77 14.03 16.11 6.28
N VAL A 78 13.79 16.16 7.59
CA VAL A 78 14.75 15.65 8.59
C VAL A 78 14.93 14.14 8.46
N VAL A 79 13.83 13.39 8.32
CA VAL A 79 13.86 11.93 8.09
C VAL A 79 14.62 11.61 6.80
N ALA A 80 14.29 12.26 5.70
CA ALA A 80 14.96 12.03 4.41
C ALA A 80 16.48 12.28 4.48
N VAL A 81 16.91 13.33 5.15
CA VAL A 81 18.34 13.60 5.36
C VAL A 81 18.97 12.55 6.28
N ALA A 82 18.29 12.13 7.34
CA ALA A 82 18.79 11.09 8.24
C ALA A 82 18.95 9.75 7.52
N GLU A 83 18.00 9.35 6.70
CA GLU A 83 18.06 8.13 5.88
C GLU A 83 19.21 8.17 4.86
N LEU A 84 19.44 9.32 4.22
CA LEU A 84 20.57 9.49 3.31
C LEU A 84 21.90 9.37 4.05
N LEU A 85 22.04 10.03 5.20
CA LEU A 85 23.25 9.96 6.02
C LEU A 85 23.50 8.53 6.52
N GLU A 86 22.44 7.84 6.97
CA GLU A 86 22.48 6.43 7.36
C GLU A 86 22.97 5.55 6.19
N GLY A 87 22.37 5.70 5.01
CA GLY A 87 22.75 4.97 3.80
C GLY A 87 24.19 5.21 3.33
N TRP A 88 24.75 6.37 3.67
CA TRP A 88 26.16 6.70 3.38
C TRP A 88 27.12 6.28 4.50
N GLY A 89 26.64 5.65 5.56
CA GLY A 89 27.45 5.27 6.73
C GLY A 89 27.79 6.42 7.69
N ARG A 90 27.19 7.63 7.49
CA ARG A 90 27.38 8.81 8.37
C ARG A 90 26.36 8.79 9.51
N VAL A 91 26.36 7.68 10.25
CA VAL A 91 25.34 7.33 11.26
C VAL A 91 25.25 8.34 12.39
N GLU A 92 26.40 8.80 12.92
CA GLU A 92 26.41 9.74 14.05
C GLU A 92 25.76 11.08 13.66
N GLU A 93 25.92 11.52 12.44
CA GLU A 93 25.27 12.74 11.96
C GLU A 93 23.75 12.55 11.79
N ALA A 94 23.30 11.37 11.33
CA ALA A 94 21.89 11.02 11.29
C ALA A 94 21.26 11.02 12.69
N ILE A 95 21.97 10.47 13.67
CA ILE A 95 21.57 10.47 15.07
C ILE A 95 21.50 11.90 15.62
N GLU A 96 22.49 12.74 15.35
CA GLU A 96 22.52 14.11 15.84
C GLU A 96 21.35 14.96 15.35
N ILE A 97 21.07 14.93 14.04
CA ILE A 97 19.98 15.74 13.48
C ILE A 97 18.59 15.30 13.97
N THR A 98 18.40 14.00 14.21
CA THR A 98 17.16 13.46 14.75
C THR A 98 17.02 13.72 16.24
N LEU A 99 18.12 13.68 17.01
CA LEU A 99 18.16 14.05 18.43
C LEU A 99 17.67 15.48 18.69
N VAL A 100 18.05 16.43 17.83
CA VAL A 100 17.59 17.83 17.94
C VAL A 100 16.05 17.89 17.89
N ARG A 101 15.41 17.13 17.00
CA ARG A 101 13.95 17.09 16.87
C ARG A 101 13.27 16.34 18.01
N MET A 102 13.86 15.27 18.46
CA MET A 102 13.37 14.53 19.61
C MET A 102 13.38 15.43 20.87
N LYS A 103 14.47 16.16 21.13
CA LYS A 103 14.57 17.11 22.24
C LYS A 103 13.59 18.30 22.12
N ALA A 104 13.25 18.69 20.90
CA ALA A 104 12.22 19.72 20.65
C ALA A 104 10.78 19.20 20.83
N GLY A 105 10.57 17.95 21.22
CA GLY A 105 9.27 17.36 21.49
C GLY A 105 8.43 17.00 20.26
N HIS A 106 9.06 16.79 19.10
CA HIS A 106 8.31 16.39 17.92
C HIS A 106 7.70 14.98 18.12
N PRO A 107 6.38 14.78 17.90
CA PRO A 107 5.68 13.54 18.30
C PRO A 107 6.26 12.25 17.71
N MET A 108 6.73 12.29 16.46
CA MET A 108 7.26 11.12 15.75
C MET A 108 8.78 10.96 15.91
N ALA A 109 9.46 11.96 16.48
CA ALA A 109 10.92 11.95 16.50
C ALA A 109 11.51 10.94 17.49
N LEU A 110 10.86 10.69 18.61
CA LEU A 110 11.33 9.72 19.60
C LEU A 110 11.31 8.29 19.03
N GLU A 111 10.24 7.90 18.36
CA GLU A 111 10.13 6.59 17.72
C GLU A 111 11.22 6.40 16.65
N PHE A 112 11.36 7.36 15.72
CA PHE A 112 12.37 7.29 14.67
C PHE A 112 13.79 7.26 15.25
N TYR A 113 14.09 8.13 16.20
CA TYR A 113 15.39 8.23 16.87
C TYR A 113 15.79 6.93 17.55
N THR A 114 14.87 6.33 18.31
CA THR A 114 15.16 5.08 19.03
C THR A 114 15.32 3.89 18.09
N ARG A 115 14.55 3.82 17.00
CA ARG A 115 14.76 2.80 15.96
C ARG A 115 16.11 2.98 15.24
N LEU A 116 16.52 4.22 14.98
CA LEU A 116 17.83 4.53 14.40
C LEU A 116 18.96 4.07 15.34
N LEU A 117 18.90 4.40 16.63
CA LEU A 117 19.85 3.92 17.63
C LEU A 117 19.97 2.40 17.66
N ALA A 118 18.82 1.72 17.66
CA ALA A 118 18.78 0.25 17.74
C ALA A 118 19.44 -0.42 16.52
N ARG A 119 19.20 0.09 15.32
CA ARG A 119 19.84 -0.43 14.10
C ARG A 119 21.37 -0.32 14.13
N HIS A 120 21.90 0.65 14.89
CA HIS A 120 23.34 0.92 14.97
C HIS A 120 23.97 0.53 16.31
N GLY A 121 23.46 -0.54 16.93
CA GLY A 121 24.09 -1.15 18.09
C GLY A 121 23.85 -0.45 19.44
N ARG A 122 23.02 0.61 19.47
CA ARG A 122 22.66 1.37 20.68
C ARG A 122 21.26 1.00 21.20
N ALA A 123 20.85 -0.26 21.00
CA ALA A 123 19.50 -0.73 21.34
C ALA A 123 19.20 -0.62 22.84
N GLY A 124 20.20 -0.79 23.74
CA GLY A 124 20.04 -0.60 25.18
C GLY A 124 19.66 0.85 25.56
N GLU A 125 20.24 1.83 24.90
CA GLU A 125 19.89 3.25 25.05
C GLU A 125 18.48 3.53 24.53
N ALA A 126 18.16 3.02 23.33
CA ALA A 126 16.82 3.13 22.74
C ALA A 126 15.73 2.57 23.67
N PHE A 127 15.97 1.40 24.24
CA PHE A 127 15.06 0.76 25.19
C PHE A 127 14.84 1.63 26.44
N ALA A 128 15.92 2.16 27.03
CA ALA A 128 15.84 3.03 28.19
C ALA A 128 15.04 4.31 27.94
N LEU A 129 15.17 4.90 26.74
CA LEU A 129 14.45 6.09 26.32
C LEU A 129 12.95 5.82 26.11
N LEU A 130 12.56 4.65 25.62
CA LEU A 130 11.15 4.29 25.36
C LEU A 130 10.40 3.85 26.61
N ARG A 131 11.10 3.30 27.61
CA ARG A 131 10.51 2.75 28.85
C ARG A 131 9.52 3.69 29.56
N PRO A 132 9.74 5.02 29.69
CA PRO A 132 8.81 5.93 30.35
C PRO A 132 7.49 6.14 29.58
N TYR A 133 7.40 5.74 28.31
CA TYR A 133 6.27 6.01 27.42
C TYR A 133 5.38 4.78 27.18
N LEU A 134 5.44 3.81 28.08
CA LEU A 134 4.51 2.69 28.10
C LEU A 134 3.08 3.21 28.22
N GLY A 135 2.19 2.73 27.37
CA GLY A 135 0.81 3.21 27.24
C GLY A 135 0.56 4.06 25.97
N GLU A 136 1.61 4.54 25.32
CA GLU A 136 1.51 5.08 23.95
C GLU A 136 1.78 3.97 22.94
N ARG A 137 0.79 3.62 22.11
CA ARG A 137 0.85 2.45 21.22
C ARG A 137 2.11 2.43 20.36
N SER A 138 2.39 3.51 19.63
CA SER A 138 3.55 3.55 18.72
C SER A 138 4.89 3.38 19.44
N LEU A 139 5.05 4.02 20.61
CA LEU A 139 6.26 3.94 21.40
C LEU A 139 6.40 2.59 22.12
N THR A 140 5.27 1.98 22.54
CA THR A 140 5.27 0.63 23.13
C THR A 140 5.63 -0.42 22.07
N VAL A 141 5.11 -0.30 20.84
CA VAL A 141 5.52 -1.14 19.70
C VAL A 141 7.01 -0.97 19.43
N ALA A 142 7.50 0.27 19.36
CA ALA A 142 8.93 0.54 19.17
C ALA A 142 9.79 -0.06 20.29
N LEU A 143 9.34 -0.03 21.55
CA LEU A 143 10.05 -0.67 22.68
C LEU A 143 10.17 -2.17 22.48
N VAL A 144 9.10 -2.84 22.05
CA VAL A 144 9.11 -4.28 21.75
C VAL A 144 10.02 -4.59 20.56
N ASP A 145 10.04 -3.74 19.53
CA ASP A 145 10.94 -3.95 18.39
C ASP A 145 12.43 -3.83 18.80
N VAL A 146 12.77 -2.85 19.62
CA VAL A 146 14.16 -2.66 20.05
C VAL A 146 14.60 -3.62 21.16
N SER A 147 13.66 -4.23 21.91
CA SER A 147 13.98 -5.14 23.02
C SER A 147 14.78 -6.37 22.60
N ALA A 148 14.52 -6.89 21.38
CA ALA A 148 15.26 -8.01 20.82
C ALA A 148 16.74 -7.67 20.62
N ALA A 149 17.02 -6.55 19.95
CA ALA A 149 18.39 -6.08 19.71
C ALA A 149 19.12 -5.67 21.00
N ALA A 150 18.36 -5.26 22.02
CA ALA A 150 18.88 -4.93 23.34
C ALA A 150 19.10 -6.16 24.25
N GLY A 151 18.63 -7.35 23.86
CA GLY A 151 18.63 -8.55 24.70
C GLY A 151 17.71 -8.44 25.90
N ARG A 152 16.66 -7.61 25.86
CA ARG A 152 15.78 -7.27 26.99
C ARG A 152 14.33 -7.69 26.76
N ASP A 153 14.10 -8.74 25.99
CA ASP A 153 12.76 -9.24 25.67
C ASP A 153 11.97 -9.65 26.92
N GLU A 154 12.59 -10.29 27.90
CA GLU A 154 11.89 -10.67 29.14
C GLU A 154 11.48 -9.44 29.96
N GLU A 155 12.35 -8.45 30.09
CA GLU A 155 11.99 -7.18 30.74
C GLU A 155 10.86 -6.46 30.02
N ALA A 156 10.87 -6.44 28.68
CA ALA A 156 9.77 -5.87 27.89
C ALA A 156 8.45 -6.59 28.17
N ALA A 157 8.45 -7.92 28.21
CA ALA A 157 7.26 -8.70 28.54
C ALA A 157 6.75 -8.42 29.96
N GLU A 158 7.65 -8.35 30.96
CA GLU A 158 7.30 -8.00 32.34
C GLU A 158 6.69 -6.60 32.47
N LEU A 159 7.18 -5.62 31.70
CA LEU A 159 6.63 -4.27 31.65
C LEU A 159 5.23 -4.21 31.02
N LEU A 160 4.94 -5.12 30.10
CA LEU A 160 3.65 -5.19 29.41
C LEU A 160 2.58 -5.96 30.22
N LEU A 161 2.96 -6.94 31.04
CA LEU A 161 2.02 -7.78 31.80
C LEU A 161 0.99 -6.99 32.62
N PRO A 162 1.33 -5.91 33.36
CA PRO A 162 0.34 -5.14 34.11
C PRO A 162 -0.69 -4.46 33.21
N LEU A 163 -0.37 -4.19 31.94
CA LEU A 163 -1.24 -3.52 30.98
C LEU A 163 -2.31 -4.46 30.41
N THR A 164 -2.16 -5.78 30.54
CA THR A 164 -3.16 -6.78 30.10
C THR A 164 -4.46 -6.71 30.92
N GLY A 165 -4.44 -6.17 32.13
CA GLY A 165 -5.63 -5.99 32.96
C GLY A 165 -6.48 -4.77 32.60
N HIS A 166 -5.98 -3.89 31.74
CA HIS A 166 -6.66 -2.66 31.38
C HIS A 166 -7.80 -2.92 30.39
N ARG A 167 -9.04 -2.70 30.82
CA ARG A 167 -10.22 -2.70 29.94
C ARG A 167 -10.67 -1.25 29.74
N CYS A 168 -10.55 -0.79 28.52
CA CYS A 168 -10.93 0.56 28.14
C CYS A 168 -12.46 0.70 28.09
N SER A 169 -13.03 1.60 28.89
CA SER A 169 -14.46 1.96 28.83
C SER A 169 -14.76 2.99 27.76
N ASP A 170 -13.76 3.80 27.39
CA ASP A 170 -13.91 4.95 26.47
C ASP A 170 -12.92 4.86 25.29
N PHE A 171 -12.99 3.76 24.54
CA PHE A 171 -12.21 3.63 23.31
C PHE A 171 -12.56 4.75 22.31
N PRO A 172 -11.58 5.39 21.65
CA PRO A 172 -10.13 5.12 21.58
C PRO A 172 -9.28 6.05 22.50
N TRP A 173 -9.86 6.83 23.38
CA TRP A 173 -9.21 7.99 24.01
C TRP A 173 -8.49 7.70 25.32
N CYS A 174 -8.90 6.70 26.09
CA CYS A 174 -8.36 6.46 27.44
C CYS A 174 -6.96 5.87 27.43
N CYS A 175 -6.58 5.03 26.45
CA CYS A 175 -5.32 4.28 26.44
C CYS A 175 -4.41 4.64 25.26
N ARG A 176 -4.63 5.78 24.60
CA ARG A 176 -3.84 6.23 23.44
C ARG A 176 -3.62 5.12 22.39
N GLY A 177 -4.63 4.26 22.22
CA GLY A 177 -4.64 3.15 21.25
C GLY A 177 -3.89 1.89 21.68
N LEU A 178 -3.43 1.80 22.93
CA LEU A 178 -2.84 0.59 23.50
C LEU A 178 -3.90 -0.17 24.31
N ASP A 179 -4.70 -0.97 23.62
CA ASP A 179 -5.71 -1.83 24.24
C ASP A 179 -5.14 -3.17 24.71
N HIS A 180 -5.97 -3.93 25.45
CA HIS A 180 -5.65 -5.26 25.93
C HIS A 180 -5.14 -6.19 24.82
N ASP A 181 -5.83 -6.18 23.67
CA ASP A 181 -5.55 -7.09 22.56
C ASP A 181 -4.20 -6.77 21.90
N THR A 182 -3.88 -5.48 21.74
CA THR A 182 -2.56 -5.03 21.27
C THR A 182 -1.44 -5.46 22.25
N VAL A 183 -1.67 -5.36 23.57
CA VAL A 183 -0.68 -5.79 24.58
C VAL A 183 -0.46 -7.29 24.49
N ILE A 184 -1.50 -8.10 24.39
CA ILE A 184 -1.40 -9.56 24.22
C ILE A 184 -0.63 -9.90 22.94
N ALA A 185 -0.92 -9.23 21.83
CA ALA A 185 -0.21 -9.41 20.57
C ALA A 185 1.30 -9.13 20.69
N LEU A 186 1.66 -8.05 21.39
CA LEU A 186 3.06 -7.68 21.63
C LEU A 186 3.78 -8.70 22.52
N ILE A 187 3.16 -9.17 23.61
CA ILE A 187 3.73 -10.21 24.47
C ILE A 187 3.90 -11.51 23.67
N ALA A 188 2.91 -11.90 22.86
CA ALA A 188 2.99 -13.09 22.02
C ALA A 188 4.16 -12.98 21.01
N THR A 189 4.39 -11.80 20.43
CA THR A 189 5.55 -11.54 19.55
C THR A 189 6.88 -11.76 20.31
N ILE A 190 6.99 -11.29 21.54
CA ILE A 190 8.18 -11.50 22.36
C ILE A 190 8.37 -13.00 22.65
N ARG A 191 7.31 -13.70 23.06
CA ARG A 191 7.38 -15.15 23.38
C ARG A 191 7.78 -15.98 22.16
N GLU A 192 7.25 -15.65 20.98
CA GLU A 192 7.66 -16.30 19.73
C GLU A 192 9.16 -16.13 19.45
N ARG A 193 9.69 -14.89 19.56
CA ARG A 193 11.13 -14.62 19.37
C ARG A 193 12.03 -15.36 20.35
N GLN A 194 11.53 -15.60 21.56
CA GLN A 194 12.21 -16.40 22.58
C GLN A 194 12.15 -17.92 22.33
N GLY A 195 11.51 -18.37 21.24
CA GLY A 195 11.28 -19.78 20.96
C GLY A 195 10.15 -20.42 21.79
N ARG A 196 9.36 -19.62 22.49
CA ARG A 196 8.25 -20.05 23.36
C ARG A 196 6.93 -19.97 22.61
N ALA A 197 6.88 -20.60 21.42
CA ALA A 197 5.75 -20.51 20.51
C ALA A 197 4.44 -21.01 21.10
N ASP A 198 4.46 -22.08 21.89
CA ASP A 198 3.25 -22.60 22.55
C ASP A 198 2.65 -21.63 23.56
N GLU A 199 3.48 -20.87 24.28
CA GLU A 199 3.00 -19.81 25.17
C GLU A 199 2.40 -18.63 24.37
N ALA A 200 3.02 -18.25 23.26
CA ALA A 200 2.46 -17.22 22.39
C ALA A 200 1.10 -17.63 21.81
N ILE A 201 0.96 -18.90 21.41
CA ILE A 201 -0.31 -19.48 20.93
C ILE A 201 -1.35 -19.44 22.04
N ALA A 202 -1.00 -19.86 23.25
CA ALA A 202 -1.91 -19.88 24.41
C ALA A 202 -2.35 -18.45 24.81
N LEU A 203 -1.45 -17.47 24.78
CA LEU A 203 -1.78 -16.07 25.06
C LEU A 203 -2.79 -15.51 24.08
N LEU A 204 -2.58 -15.73 22.78
CA LEU A 204 -3.48 -15.23 21.72
C LEU A 204 -4.86 -15.91 21.78
N SER A 205 -4.95 -17.18 22.22
CA SER A 205 -6.21 -17.96 22.31
C SER A 205 -6.94 -17.81 23.64
N GLY A 206 -6.34 -17.19 24.66
CA GLY A 206 -6.82 -17.27 26.05
C GLY A 206 -7.96 -16.32 26.44
N GLY A 207 -8.56 -15.54 25.57
CA GLY A 207 -9.40 -14.40 25.93
C GLY A 207 -10.89 -14.42 25.52
N GLY A 208 -11.48 -15.55 25.17
CA GLY A 208 -12.87 -15.58 24.70
C GLY A 208 -12.97 -15.30 23.18
N THR A 209 -13.77 -14.28 22.74
CA THR A 209 -13.82 -13.91 21.31
C THR A 209 -12.53 -13.24 20.89
N MET A 210 -11.75 -13.93 20.06
CA MET A 210 -10.45 -13.44 19.59
C MET A 210 -10.65 -12.33 18.55
N PRO A 211 -10.11 -11.12 18.74
CA PRO A 211 -10.14 -10.05 17.76
C PRO A 211 -9.44 -10.45 16.47
N ARG A 212 -9.86 -9.85 15.35
CA ARG A 212 -9.34 -10.20 14.02
C ARG A 212 -7.80 -10.13 13.96
N GLY A 213 -7.18 -9.06 14.46
CA GLY A 213 -5.73 -8.90 14.44
C GLY A 213 -4.98 -9.99 15.21
N ASN A 214 -5.48 -10.36 16.39
CA ASN A 214 -4.89 -11.44 17.19
C ASN A 214 -5.10 -12.80 16.53
N ARG A 215 -6.25 -13.01 15.88
CA ARG A 215 -6.55 -14.23 15.11
C ARG A 215 -5.62 -14.38 13.91
N GLU A 216 -5.36 -13.30 13.17
CA GLU A 216 -4.41 -13.30 12.06
C GLU A 216 -2.99 -13.64 12.55
N GLN A 217 -2.54 -13.04 13.65
CA GLN A 217 -1.24 -13.34 14.26
C GLN A 217 -1.16 -14.79 14.75
N TRP A 218 -2.20 -15.27 15.41
CA TRP A 218 -2.30 -16.64 15.91
C TRP A 218 -2.25 -17.66 14.77
N ALA A 219 -3.04 -17.46 13.71
CA ALA A 219 -3.05 -18.33 12.54
C ALA A 219 -1.67 -18.31 11.82
N ALA A 220 -1.06 -17.14 11.69
CA ALA A 220 0.28 -17.01 11.12
C ALA A 220 1.34 -17.73 11.97
N LEU A 221 1.24 -17.67 13.30
CA LEU A 221 2.14 -18.37 14.21
C LEU A 221 1.96 -19.90 14.07
N LEU A 222 0.75 -20.41 14.05
CA LEU A 222 0.46 -21.83 13.81
C LEU A 222 1.04 -22.30 12.46
N ALA A 223 0.89 -21.49 11.42
CA ALA A 223 1.44 -21.80 10.10
C ALA A 223 2.97 -21.89 10.14
N ARG A 224 3.67 -20.90 10.75
CA ARG A 224 5.13 -20.95 10.91
C ARG A 224 5.61 -22.17 11.71
N GLN A 225 4.82 -22.62 12.70
CA GLN A 225 5.09 -23.83 13.47
C GLN A 225 4.65 -25.11 12.75
N GLY A 226 4.07 -25.01 11.55
CA GLY A 226 3.62 -26.15 10.76
C GLY A 226 2.44 -26.91 11.35
N ARG A 227 1.63 -26.31 12.22
CA ARG A 227 0.51 -26.92 12.97
C ARG A 227 -0.76 -27.02 12.11
N VAL A 228 -0.69 -27.77 11.01
CA VAL A 228 -1.81 -27.97 10.07
C VAL A 228 -3.07 -28.48 10.77
N GLY A 229 -2.94 -29.41 11.74
CA GLY A 229 -4.06 -29.97 12.46
C GLY A 229 -4.87 -28.91 13.22
N ASP A 230 -4.18 -27.99 13.89
CA ASP A 230 -4.82 -26.91 14.65
C ASP A 230 -5.49 -25.89 13.72
N LEU A 231 -4.82 -25.54 12.62
CA LEU A 231 -5.41 -24.66 11.60
C LEU A 231 -6.66 -25.28 10.98
N ARG A 232 -6.66 -26.58 10.66
CA ARG A 232 -7.85 -27.29 10.16
C ARG A 232 -8.99 -27.31 11.17
N ALA A 233 -8.69 -27.57 12.44
CA ALA A 233 -9.71 -27.53 13.48
C ALA A 233 -10.34 -26.14 13.66
N ALA A 234 -9.51 -25.10 13.56
CA ALA A 234 -9.95 -23.71 13.71
C ALA A 234 -10.66 -23.16 12.47
N SER A 235 -10.33 -23.63 11.27
CA SER A 235 -10.93 -23.17 10.02
C SER A 235 -12.42 -23.48 9.93
N ALA A 236 -12.90 -24.53 10.61
CA ALA A 236 -14.31 -24.91 10.64
C ALA A 236 -15.23 -23.85 11.27
N ASN A 237 -14.69 -22.94 12.11
CA ASN A 237 -15.42 -21.87 12.78
C ASN A 237 -14.82 -20.49 12.48
N ASP A 238 -14.13 -20.35 11.35
CA ASP A 238 -13.46 -19.10 10.98
C ASP A 238 -14.37 -18.20 10.17
N GLU A 239 -15.16 -17.38 10.84
CA GLU A 239 -15.99 -16.35 10.19
C GLU A 239 -15.20 -15.26 9.48
N SER A 240 -13.89 -15.09 9.80
CA SER A 240 -13.03 -14.04 9.24
C SER A 240 -12.30 -14.45 7.96
N GLY A 241 -12.17 -15.76 7.71
CA GLY A 241 -11.41 -16.32 6.59
C GLY A 241 -9.89 -16.31 6.75
N CYS A 242 -9.35 -15.68 7.79
CA CYS A 242 -7.90 -15.55 7.95
C CYS A 242 -7.19 -16.86 8.31
N VAL A 243 -7.88 -17.76 9.03
CA VAL A 243 -7.34 -19.08 9.37
C VAL A 243 -7.31 -19.98 8.14
N VAL A 244 -8.39 -19.93 7.34
CA VAL A 244 -8.50 -20.66 6.07
C VAL A 244 -7.38 -20.24 5.11
N ASP A 245 -7.15 -18.92 4.98
CA ASP A 245 -6.11 -18.38 4.13
C ASP A 245 -4.71 -18.86 4.56
N ARG A 246 -4.42 -18.86 5.86
CA ARG A 246 -3.15 -19.37 6.38
C ARG A 246 -3.00 -20.89 6.25
N LEU A 247 -4.08 -21.64 6.41
CA LEU A 247 -4.08 -23.08 6.18
C LEU A 247 -3.79 -23.40 4.72
N ALA A 248 -4.47 -22.74 3.79
CA ALA A 248 -4.30 -22.95 2.36
C ALA A 248 -2.86 -22.59 1.91
N TRP A 249 -2.34 -21.44 2.37
CA TRP A 249 -0.96 -21.05 2.12
C TRP A 249 0.04 -22.11 2.61
N LEU A 250 -0.12 -22.62 3.84
CA LEU A 250 0.78 -23.64 4.39
C LEU A 250 0.71 -24.97 3.62
N LEU A 251 -0.48 -25.36 3.15
CA LEU A 251 -0.68 -26.56 2.36
C LEU A 251 -0.03 -26.42 0.96
N GLU A 252 -0.22 -25.23 0.32
CA GLU A 252 0.40 -24.91 -0.96
C GLU A 252 1.95 -24.95 -0.86
N GLU A 253 2.55 -24.35 0.18
CA GLU A 253 3.98 -24.39 0.45
C GLU A 253 4.54 -25.81 0.62
N ARG A 254 3.72 -26.72 1.12
CA ARG A 254 4.06 -28.14 1.26
C ARG A 254 3.81 -28.97 0.00
N GLY A 255 3.32 -28.35 -1.07
CA GLY A 255 2.97 -29.02 -2.32
C GLY A 255 1.60 -29.71 -2.30
N ASP A 256 0.82 -29.58 -1.20
CA ASP A 256 -0.55 -30.11 -1.09
C ASP A 256 -1.56 -29.10 -1.67
N VAL A 257 -1.47 -28.89 -2.98
CA VAL A 257 -2.32 -27.93 -3.70
C VAL A 257 -3.79 -28.30 -3.62
N GLU A 258 -4.13 -29.59 -3.73
CA GLU A 258 -5.50 -30.05 -3.63
C GLU A 258 -6.06 -29.85 -2.22
N GLY A 259 -5.25 -30.04 -1.19
CA GLY A 259 -5.60 -29.73 0.19
C GLY A 259 -5.87 -28.23 0.40
N ALA A 260 -5.07 -27.35 -0.23
CA ALA A 260 -5.26 -25.92 -0.18
C ALA A 260 -6.57 -25.49 -0.87
N ILE A 261 -6.86 -26.03 -2.05
CA ILE A 261 -8.12 -25.81 -2.78
C ILE A 261 -9.32 -26.28 -1.95
N ALA A 262 -9.20 -27.47 -1.34
CA ALA A 262 -10.26 -28.02 -0.50
C ALA A 262 -10.54 -27.14 0.73
N ALA A 263 -9.52 -26.56 1.35
CA ALA A 263 -9.68 -25.67 2.49
C ALA A 263 -10.52 -24.43 2.13
N TYR A 264 -10.24 -23.78 0.99
CA TYR A 264 -11.04 -22.65 0.52
C TYR A 264 -12.48 -23.05 0.17
N ARG A 265 -12.68 -24.17 -0.54
CA ARG A 265 -14.02 -24.65 -0.92
C ARG A 265 -14.89 -25.04 0.26
N GLN A 266 -14.31 -25.57 1.34
CA GLN A 266 -15.04 -25.90 2.57
C GLN A 266 -15.51 -24.66 3.33
N ALA A 267 -14.80 -23.55 3.21
CA ALA A 267 -15.15 -22.28 3.85
C ALA A 267 -16.17 -21.46 3.02
N ASP A 268 -16.43 -21.84 1.78
CA ASP A 268 -17.39 -21.15 0.91
C ASP A 268 -18.79 -21.18 1.51
N GLY A 269 -19.40 -19.98 1.64
CA GLY A 269 -20.73 -19.81 2.24
C GLY A 269 -20.77 -19.71 3.77
N THR A 270 -19.67 -19.94 4.50
CA THR A 270 -19.61 -19.83 5.96
C THR A 270 -19.01 -18.52 6.47
N VAL A 271 -18.37 -17.75 5.59
CA VAL A 271 -17.55 -16.59 5.92
C VAL A 271 -18.21 -15.29 5.47
N ALA A 272 -18.24 -14.28 6.35
CA ALA A 272 -18.78 -12.96 6.05
C ALA A 272 -18.07 -12.25 4.86
N TYR A 273 -16.85 -12.65 4.55
CA TYR A 273 -16.00 -12.13 3.48
C TYR A 273 -15.74 -13.19 2.39
N GLY A 274 -16.73 -13.99 2.04
CA GLY A 274 -16.62 -15.08 1.08
C GLY A 274 -15.97 -14.70 -0.26
N ALA A 275 -16.27 -13.51 -0.78
CA ALA A 275 -15.65 -13.02 -2.02
C ALA A 275 -14.13 -12.86 -1.94
N ASN A 276 -13.54 -12.50 -0.78
CA ASN A 276 -12.10 -12.46 -0.60
C ASN A 276 -11.48 -13.86 -0.64
N LEU A 277 -12.13 -14.85 -0.03
CA LEU A 277 -11.65 -16.24 -0.09
C LEU A 277 -11.80 -16.83 -1.49
N ALA A 278 -12.90 -16.52 -2.19
CA ALA A 278 -13.08 -16.90 -3.59
C ALA A 278 -11.97 -16.29 -4.49
N PHE A 279 -11.60 -15.03 -4.26
CA PHE A 279 -10.48 -14.40 -4.93
C PHE A 279 -9.15 -15.14 -4.66
N GLN A 280 -8.85 -15.50 -3.40
CA GLN A 280 -7.64 -16.25 -3.07
C GLN A 280 -7.66 -17.65 -3.70
N LEU A 281 -8.82 -18.33 -3.70
CA LEU A 281 -8.99 -19.59 -4.41
C LEU A 281 -8.76 -19.46 -5.91
N ALA A 282 -9.33 -18.43 -6.55
CA ALA A 282 -9.15 -18.19 -7.97
C ALA A 282 -7.67 -17.91 -8.31
N ARG A 283 -6.97 -17.13 -7.48
CA ARG A 283 -5.52 -16.88 -7.64
C ARG A 283 -4.70 -18.16 -7.47
N LEU A 284 -5.04 -19.01 -6.51
CA LEU A 284 -4.41 -20.32 -6.31
C LEU A 284 -4.61 -21.22 -7.55
N LEU A 285 -5.84 -21.34 -8.02
CA LEU A 285 -6.17 -22.13 -9.22
C LEU A 285 -5.41 -21.62 -10.46
N ALA A 286 -5.38 -20.31 -10.69
CA ALA A 286 -4.68 -19.69 -11.81
C ALA A 286 -3.16 -19.97 -11.78
N ARG A 287 -2.51 -19.82 -10.60
CA ARG A 287 -1.07 -20.14 -10.44
C ARG A 287 -0.74 -21.60 -10.76
N HIS A 288 -1.69 -22.51 -10.54
CA HIS A 288 -1.52 -23.94 -10.81
C HIS A 288 -2.13 -24.41 -12.15
N GLY A 289 -2.33 -23.48 -13.10
CA GLY A 289 -2.76 -23.78 -14.47
C GLY A 289 -4.23 -24.19 -14.62
N ARG A 290 -5.06 -23.96 -13.58
CA ARG A 290 -6.50 -24.26 -13.56
C ARG A 290 -7.32 -22.98 -13.83
N GLY A 291 -6.96 -22.26 -14.90
CA GLY A 291 -7.55 -20.94 -15.21
C GLY A 291 -9.06 -20.98 -15.47
N GLU A 292 -9.59 -22.04 -16.07
CA GLU A 292 -11.05 -22.20 -16.26
C GLU A 292 -11.79 -22.21 -14.92
N GLU A 293 -11.29 -23.02 -14.00
CA GLU A 293 -11.92 -23.11 -12.66
C GLU A 293 -11.77 -21.80 -11.88
N ALA A 294 -10.67 -21.06 -12.06
CA ALA A 294 -10.49 -19.75 -11.45
C ALA A 294 -11.54 -18.75 -11.94
N ILE A 295 -11.80 -18.73 -13.25
CA ILE A 295 -12.84 -17.89 -13.87
C ILE A 295 -14.22 -18.31 -13.36
N ASP A 296 -14.53 -19.60 -13.27
CA ASP A 296 -15.82 -20.09 -12.79
C ASP A 296 -16.08 -19.71 -11.34
N VAL A 297 -15.06 -19.78 -10.48
CA VAL A 297 -15.15 -19.34 -9.07
C VAL A 297 -15.52 -17.86 -8.98
N MET A 298 -14.84 -16.99 -9.73
CA MET A 298 -15.12 -15.55 -9.70
C MET A 298 -16.46 -15.21 -10.36
N ARG A 299 -16.86 -15.94 -11.41
CA ARG A 299 -18.18 -15.78 -12.03
C ARG A 299 -19.30 -16.10 -11.04
N GLY A 300 -19.20 -17.19 -10.28
CA GLY A 300 -20.17 -17.53 -9.24
C GLY A 300 -20.29 -16.44 -8.16
N GLN A 301 -19.20 -15.76 -7.82
CA GLN A 301 -19.25 -14.61 -6.88
C GLN A 301 -19.93 -13.39 -7.51
N ALA A 302 -19.66 -13.11 -8.77
CA ALA A 302 -20.28 -11.99 -9.49
C ALA A 302 -21.79 -12.16 -9.61
N ASP A 303 -22.27 -13.38 -9.91
CA ASP A 303 -23.70 -13.71 -9.97
C ASP A 303 -24.40 -13.54 -8.62
N GLY A 304 -23.73 -13.94 -7.53
CA GLY A 304 -24.30 -13.90 -6.18
C GLY A 304 -24.33 -12.53 -5.50
N ARG A 305 -23.68 -11.51 -6.06
CA ARG A 305 -23.49 -10.18 -5.45
C ARG A 305 -23.96 -9.02 -6.32
N ASP A 306 -24.88 -9.27 -7.24
CA ASP A 306 -25.41 -8.27 -8.19
C ASP A 306 -24.31 -7.48 -8.95
N GLY A 307 -23.13 -8.12 -9.12
CA GLY A 307 -22.02 -7.54 -9.87
C GLY A 307 -21.25 -6.46 -9.11
N ASP A 308 -20.86 -6.74 -7.86
CA ASP A 308 -19.88 -5.90 -7.13
C ASP A 308 -18.71 -5.53 -8.06
N GLU A 309 -18.44 -4.25 -8.25
CA GLU A 309 -17.48 -3.72 -9.24
C GLU A 309 -16.08 -4.36 -9.13
N TRP A 310 -15.56 -4.51 -7.91
CA TRP A 310 -14.24 -5.11 -7.70
C TRP A 310 -14.19 -6.60 -8.10
N VAL A 311 -15.30 -7.35 -7.92
CA VAL A 311 -15.39 -8.76 -8.32
C VAL A 311 -15.36 -8.87 -9.83
N LEU A 312 -16.08 -7.98 -10.52
CA LEU A 312 -16.10 -7.91 -11.98
C LEU A 312 -14.74 -7.50 -12.55
N HIS A 313 -14.04 -6.59 -11.87
CA HIS A 313 -12.68 -6.20 -12.25
C HIS A 313 -11.71 -7.39 -12.16
N VAL A 314 -11.72 -8.13 -11.05
CA VAL A 314 -10.92 -9.35 -10.88
C VAL A 314 -11.27 -10.43 -11.90
N LEU A 315 -12.57 -10.67 -12.16
CA LEU A 315 -13.01 -11.61 -13.17
C LEU A 315 -12.46 -11.24 -14.55
N SER A 316 -12.53 -9.96 -14.90
CA SER A 316 -12.03 -9.45 -16.18
C SER A 316 -10.51 -9.57 -16.30
N GLU A 317 -9.75 -9.24 -15.24
CA GLU A 317 -8.31 -9.44 -15.18
C GLU A 317 -7.93 -10.92 -15.37
N LEU A 318 -8.60 -11.82 -14.67
CA LEU A 318 -8.38 -13.27 -14.83
C LEU A 318 -8.66 -13.74 -16.26
N CYS A 319 -9.75 -13.27 -16.86
CA CYS A 319 -10.08 -13.59 -18.26
C CYS A 319 -8.98 -13.11 -19.23
N LEU A 320 -8.42 -11.92 -18.99
CA LEU A 320 -7.30 -11.39 -19.78
C LEU A 320 -6.02 -12.20 -19.57
N GLU A 321 -5.63 -12.46 -18.32
CA GLU A 321 -4.45 -13.26 -17.97
C GLU A 321 -4.49 -14.68 -18.56
N GLN A 322 -5.69 -15.27 -18.63
CA GLN A 322 -5.90 -16.62 -19.18
C GLN A 322 -6.13 -16.62 -20.72
N GLY A 323 -6.08 -15.46 -21.37
CA GLY A 323 -6.32 -15.34 -22.82
C GLY A 323 -7.75 -15.64 -23.24
N ARG A 324 -8.72 -15.44 -22.35
CA ARG A 324 -10.16 -15.74 -22.55
C ARG A 324 -11.06 -14.48 -22.43
N PRO A 325 -10.76 -13.39 -23.15
CA PRO A 325 -11.54 -12.14 -23.02
C PRO A 325 -13.01 -12.32 -23.41
N GLY A 326 -13.32 -13.29 -24.28
CA GLY A 326 -14.69 -13.59 -24.69
C GLY A 326 -15.60 -14.06 -23.54
N ASP A 327 -15.04 -14.80 -22.58
CA ASP A 327 -15.80 -15.30 -21.42
C ASP A 327 -16.16 -14.16 -20.47
N GLY A 328 -15.22 -13.24 -20.22
CA GLY A 328 -15.46 -12.03 -19.44
C GLY A 328 -16.55 -11.17 -20.09
N LEU A 329 -16.45 -10.95 -21.40
CA LEU A 329 -17.45 -10.17 -22.15
C LEU A 329 -18.83 -10.79 -22.08
N ALA A 330 -18.97 -12.10 -22.32
CA ALA A 330 -20.26 -12.78 -22.26
C ALA A 330 -20.94 -12.62 -20.89
N HIS A 331 -20.14 -12.66 -19.80
CA HIS A 331 -20.64 -12.45 -18.44
C HIS A 331 -21.11 -11.00 -18.23
N LEU A 332 -20.26 -10.00 -18.58
CA LEU A 332 -20.61 -8.58 -18.45
C LEU A 332 -21.82 -8.20 -19.32
N ASP A 333 -21.93 -8.74 -20.53
CA ASP A 333 -23.08 -8.51 -21.42
C ASP A 333 -24.38 -9.10 -20.83
N THR A 334 -24.29 -10.25 -20.13
CA THR A 334 -25.43 -10.84 -19.42
C THR A 334 -25.88 -9.95 -18.25
N LEU A 335 -24.94 -9.43 -17.47
CA LEU A 335 -25.23 -8.49 -16.37
C LEU A 335 -25.81 -7.17 -16.89
N ALA A 336 -25.27 -6.65 -17.97
CA ALA A 336 -25.76 -5.44 -18.62
C ALA A 336 -27.21 -5.61 -19.12
N ALA A 337 -27.52 -6.76 -19.72
CA ALA A 337 -28.87 -7.08 -20.21
C ALA A 337 -29.91 -7.23 -19.09
N ALA A 338 -29.48 -7.60 -17.88
CA ALA A 338 -30.35 -7.72 -16.72
C ALA A 338 -30.66 -6.37 -16.02
N ARG A 339 -29.93 -5.32 -16.36
CA ARG A 339 -30.11 -3.96 -15.81
C ARG A 339 -31.01 -3.11 -16.72
N GLU A 340 -31.82 -2.25 -16.09
CA GLU A 340 -32.60 -1.26 -16.84
C GLU A 340 -31.74 0.00 -17.06
N GLY A 341 -31.64 0.47 -18.29
CA GLY A 341 -30.92 1.67 -18.67
C GLY A 341 -29.52 1.44 -19.24
N GLU A 342 -28.78 2.55 -19.42
CA GLU A 342 -27.39 2.52 -19.89
C GLU A 342 -26.48 2.03 -18.75
N VAL A 343 -25.49 1.22 -19.08
CA VAL A 343 -24.51 0.70 -18.12
C VAL A 343 -23.61 1.84 -17.65
N GLU A 344 -23.41 1.97 -16.34
CA GLU A 344 -22.52 2.97 -15.75
C GLU A 344 -21.08 2.85 -16.28
N TRP A 345 -20.39 3.98 -16.40
CA TRP A 345 -19.06 4.04 -17.00
C TRP A 345 -18.03 3.12 -16.31
N GLU A 346 -18.08 2.97 -15.00
CA GLU A 346 -17.20 2.09 -14.23
C GLU A 346 -17.23 0.66 -14.76
N LEU A 347 -18.42 0.10 -14.90
CA LEU A 347 -18.63 -1.25 -15.44
C LEU A 347 -18.30 -1.32 -16.94
N TYR A 348 -18.65 -0.26 -17.66
CA TYR A 348 -18.34 -0.16 -19.07
C TYR A 348 -16.83 -0.10 -19.33
N GLY A 349 -16.07 0.65 -18.48
CA GLY A 349 -14.62 0.73 -18.55
C GLY A 349 -13.94 -0.64 -18.37
N ILE A 350 -14.43 -1.48 -17.45
CA ILE A 350 -13.95 -2.86 -17.27
C ILE A 350 -14.13 -3.66 -18.57
N ARG A 351 -15.28 -3.52 -19.22
CA ARG A 351 -15.61 -4.20 -20.49
C ARG A 351 -14.68 -3.79 -21.64
N LEU A 352 -14.26 -2.54 -21.70
CA LEU A 352 -13.41 -2.02 -22.78
C LEU A 352 -12.05 -2.72 -22.88
N ALA A 353 -11.43 -3.09 -21.74
CA ALA A 353 -10.19 -3.83 -21.74
C ALA A 353 -10.32 -5.22 -22.37
N LEU A 354 -11.44 -5.90 -22.13
CA LEU A 354 -11.77 -7.20 -22.74
C LEU A 354 -12.06 -7.07 -24.25
N VAL A 355 -12.78 -6.02 -24.66
CA VAL A 355 -13.02 -5.70 -26.08
C VAL A 355 -11.69 -5.44 -26.80
N ALA A 356 -10.79 -4.64 -26.19
CA ALA A 356 -9.49 -4.35 -26.75
C ALA A 356 -8.66 -5.62 -26.98
N ALA A 357 -8.72 -6.57 -26.04
CA ALA A 357 -8.00 -7.84 -26.12
C ALA A 357 -8.60 -8.81 -27.16
N ARG A 358 -9.93 -8.80 -27.36
CA ARG A 358 -10.62 -9.71 -28.29
C ARG A 358 -10.70 -9.14 -29.71
N ASP A 359 -11.13 -7.90 -29.83
CA ASP A 359 -11.54 -7.28 -31.10
C ASP A 359 -10.58 -6.18 -31.56
N GLY A 360 -9.64 -5.79 -30.71
CA GLY A 360 -8.65 -4.76 -30.96
C GLY A 360 -9.01 -3.40 -30.34
N VAL A 361 -7.96 -2.58 -30.20
CA VAL A 361 -8.04 -1.29 -29.49
C VAL A 361 -8.96 -0.29 -30.21
N ASP A 362 -8.99 -0.29 -31.55
CA ASP A 362 -9.84 0.63 -32.31
C ASP A 362 -11.32 0.36 -32.07
N GLU A 363 -11.73 -0.89 -31.97
CA GLU A 363 -13.11 -1.26 -31.62
C GLU A 363 -13.45 -0.83 -30.20
N ALA A 364 -12.57 -1.07 -29.22
CA ALA A 364 -12.77 -0.62 -27.85
C ALA A 364 -12.94 0.90 -27.75
N ILE A 365 -12.13 1.67 -28.49
CA ILE A 365 -12.24 3.14 -28.54
C ILE A 365 -13.53 3.58 -29.21
N ALA A 366 -13.94 2.93 -30.31
CA ALA A 366 -15.19 3.23 -30.96
C ALA A 366 -16.38 3.02 -30.02
N GLN A 367 -16.38 1.91 -29.28
CA GLN A 367 -17.40 1.64 -28.28
C GLN A 367 -17.34 2.64 -27.12
N ALA A 368 -16.15 2.98 -26.59
CA ALA A 368 -16.00 3.97 -25.54
C ALA A 368 -16.60 5.32 -25.93
N ARG A 369 -16.35 5.78 -27.18
CA ARG A 369 -16.86 7.05 -27.69
C ARG A 369 -18.36 7.04 -27.96
N SER A 370 -18.98 5.88 -28.13
CA SER A 370 -20.43 5.76 -28.35
C SER A 370 -21.22 5.82 -27.04
N HIS A 371 -20.60 5.64 -25.90
CA HIS A 371 -21.20 5.76 -24.57
C HIS A 371 -21.51 7.22 -24.25
N SER A 372 -22.60 7.49 -23.50
CA SER A 372 -23.02 8.85 -23.13
C SER A 372 -21.92 9.62 -22.38
N GLU A 373 -21.12 8.94 -21.56
CA GLU A 373 -20.00 9.52 -20.82
C GLU A 373 -18.66 9.48 -21.58
N GLY A 374 -18.62 8.92 -22.78
CA GLY A 374 -17.38 8.68 -23.54
C GLY A 374 -16.59 9.93 -23.92
N ALA A 375 -17.22 11.11 -23.86
CA ALA A 375 -16.58 12.40 -24.11
C ALA A 375 -16.24 13.19 -22.84
N THR A 376 -16.38 12.59 -21.65
CA THR A 376 -16.13 13.27 -20.36
C THR A 376 -14.67 13.20 -19.93
N SER A 377 -14.30 14.09 -19.00
CA SER A 377 -12.98 14.03 -18.33
C SER A 377 -12.76 12.74 -17.55
N TYR A 378 -13.84 12.06 -17.18
CA TYR A 378 -13.83 10.80 -16.45
C TYR A 378 -13.49 9.60 -17.36
N ALA A 379 -14.00 9.61 -18.58
CA ALA A 379 -13.72 8.59 -19.59
C ALA A 379 -12.33 8.73 -20.25
N ALA A 380 -11.83 9.95 -20.34
CA ALA A 380 -10.60 10.27 -21.05
C ALA A 380 -9.37 9.44 -20.58
N PRO A 381 -9.12 9.21 -19.28
CA PRO A 381 -7.99 8.37 -18.83
C PRO A 381 -8.09 6.92 -19.28
N HIS A 382 -9.28 6.34 -19.31
CA HIS A 382 -9.50 4.95 -19.80
C HIS A 382 -9.16 4.82 -21.27
N ILE A 383 -9.69 5.76 -22.11
CA ILE A 383 -9.40 5.78 -23.54
C ILE A 383 -7.91 6.01 -23.80
N ALA A 384 -7.29 6.95 -23.06
CA ALA A 384 -5.86 7.21 -23.15
C ALA A 384 -5.02 6.00 -22.73
N GLY A 385 -5.42 5.27 -21.69
CA GLY A 385 -4.78 4.04 -21.25
C GLY A 385 -4.78 2.95 -22.33
N LEU A 386 -5.92 2.74 -23.00
CA LEU A 386 -6.04 1.80 -24.13
C LEU A 386 -5.13 2.17 -25.29
N LEU A 387 -5.10 3.46 -25.66
CA LEU A 387 -4.22 3.98 -26.71
C LEU A 387 -2.74 3.80 -26.34
N ALA A 388 -2.36 4.18 -25.14
CA ALA A 388 -0.98 4.07 -24.66
C ALA A 388 -0.52 2.61 -24.59
N GLY A 389 -1.38 1.69 -24.13
CA GLY A 389 -1.13 0.25 -24.12
C GLY A 389 -0.89 -0.34 -25.53
N ALA A 390 -1.47 0.28 -26.56
CA ALA A 390 -1.24 -0.04 -27.97
C ALA A 390 -0.04 0.71 -28.59
N GLY A 391 0.73 1.47 -27.79
CA GLY A 391 1.87 2.28 -28.28
C GLY A 391 1.47 3.59 -28.97
N ARG A 392 0.19 4.00 -28.95
CA ARG A 392 -0.36 5.20 -29.61
C ARG A 392 -0.37 6.38 -28.64
N ILE A 393 0.81 6.73 -28.09
CA ILE A 393 0.93 7.70 -26.99
C ILE A 393 0.53 9.11 -27.42
N GLU A 394 0.80 9.52 -28.66
CA GLU A 394 0.39 10.83 -29.20
C GLU A 394 -1.14 10.99 -29.21
N GLU A 395 -1.85 9.92 -29.53
CA GLU A 395 -3.31 9.94 -29.53
C GLU A 395 -3.87 9.93 -28.11
N ALA A 396 -3.21 9.22 -27.17
CA ALA A 396 -3.55 9.28 -25.76
C ALA A 396 -3.41 10.71 -25.20
N VAL A 397 -2.33 11.41 -25.56
CA VAL A 397 -2.14 12.83 -25.23
C VAL A 397 -3.26 13.69 -25.81
N ALA A 398 -3.61 13.51 -27.09
CA ALA A 398 -4.67 14.31 -27.74
C ALA A 398 -6.04 14.13 -27.06
N VAL A 399 -6.35 12.95 -26.54
CA VAL A 399 -7.58 12.69 -25.78
C VAL A 399 -7.55 13.44 -24.44
N LEU A 400 -6.44 13.38 -23.69
CA LEU A 400 -6.32 14.01 -22.38
C LEU A 400 -6.18 15.54 -22.48
N GLU A 401 -5.63 16.10 -23.56
CA GLU A 401 -5.54 17.55 -23.80
C GLU A 401 -6.92 18.22 -23.85
N GLN A 402 -7.98 17.50 -24.22
CA GLN A 402 -9.36 18.02 -24.21
C GLN A 402 -9.87 18.26 -22.79
N HIS A 403 -9.28 17.59 -21.78
CA HIS A 403 -9.62 17.66 -20.36
C HIS A 403 -8.37 17.86 -19.50
N ALA A 404 -7.45 18.72 -19.94
CA ALA A 404 -6.10 18.86 -19.39
C ALA A 404 -6.09 19.26 -17.91
N HIS A 405 -7.09 19.98 -17.43
CA HIS A 405 -7.16 20.42 -16.04
C HIS A 405 -7.45 19.25 -15.08
N GLU A 406 -8.43 18.44 -15.39
CA GLU A 406 -8.87 17.29 -14.59
C GLU A 406 -7.84 16.16 -14.66
N ASN A 407 -7.29 15.90 -15.84
CA ASN A 407 -6.39 14.78 -16.13
C ASN A 407 -4.92 15.18 -16.20
N SER A 408 -4.56 16.29 -15.57
CA SER A 408 -3.22 16.90 -15.65
C SER A 408 -2.06 15.95 -15.27
N ARG A 409 -2.29 14.99 -14.39
CA ARG A 409 -1.28 14.03 -13.95
C ARG A 409 -0.99 12.98 -15.03
N ASP A 410 -2.05 12.37 -15.59
CA ASP A 410 -1.93 11.35 -16.61
C ASP A 410 -1.39 11.96 -17.91
N LEU A 411 -1.91 13.15 -18.28
CA LEU A 411 -1.40 13.92 -19.40
C LEU A 411 0.09 14.23 -19.28
N ALA A 412 0.53 14.72 -18.11
CA ALA A 412 1.95 14.99 -17.86
C ALA A 412 2.81 13.72 -17.98
N GLY A 413 2.30 12.56 -17.49
CA GLY A 413 2.98 11.28 -17.63
C GLY A 413 3.25 10.91 -19.09
N TYR A 414 2.24 10.98 -19.96
CA TYR A 414 2.41 10.67 -21.39
C TYR A 414 3.25 11.72 -22.14
N LEU A 415 3.14 13.00 -21.77
CA LEU A 415 4.01 14.04 -22.33
C LEU A 415 5.49 13.80 -22.01
N ILE A 416 5.79 13.32 -20.79
CA ILE A 416 7.16 12.91 -20.42
C ILE A 416 7.63 11.74 -21.28
N ASP A 417 6.78 10.76 -21.52
CA ASP A 417 7.13 9.60 -22.37
C ASP A 417 7.45 10.00 -23.81
N LEU A 418 6.78 11.04 -24.32
CA LEU A 418 7.05 11.64 -25.64
C LEU A 418 8.26 12.59 -25.65
N GLY A 419 8.90 12.85 -24.50
CA GLY A 419 9.98 13.85 -24.37
C GLY A 419 9.48 15.31 -24.38
N ARG A 420 8.15 15.56 -24.36
CA ARG A 420 7.54 16.89 -24.29
C ARG A 420 7.50 17.42 -22.84
N VAL A 421 8.69 17.48 -22.21
CA VAL A 421 8.81 17.71 -20.77
C VAL A 421 8.36 19.11 -20.36
N GLU A 422 8.63 20.13 -21.16
CA GLU A 422 8.20 21.51 -20.86
C GLU A 422 6.66 21.63 -20.88
N ASP A 423 5.99 20.92 -21.79
CA ASP A 423 4.54 20.87 -21.84
C ASP A 423 3.97 20.16 -20.59
N ALA A 424 4.58 19.04 -20.18
CA ALA A 424 4.22 18.33 -18.96
C ALA A 424 4.29 19.24 -17.73
N LEU A 425 5.39 20.00 -17.61
CA LEU A 425 5.57 20.95 -16.51
C LEU A 425 4.57 22.11 -16.58
N ALA A 426 4.20 22.56 -17.78
CA ALA A 426 3.20 23.61 -17.96
C ALA A 426 1.82 23.16 -17.48
N VAL A 427 1.39 21.95 -17.84
CA VAL A 427 0.10 21.34 -17.41
C VAL A 427 0.04 21.22 -15.88
N LEU A 428 1.11 20.74 -15.25
CA LEU A 428 1.16 20.60 -13.78
C LEU A 428 1.15 21.98 -13.07
N ARG A 429 1.65 23.04 -13.68
CA ARG A 429 1.62 24.41 -13.11
C ARG A 429 0.24 25.03 -13.22
N GLN A 430 -0.52 24.80 -14.29
CA GLN A 430 -1.88 25.33 -14.48
C GLN A 430 -2.83 24.85 -13.39
N ARG A 431 -2.68 23.62 -12.89
CA ARG A 431 -3.43 23.09 -11.73
C ARG A 431 -3.20 23.90 -10.44
N ARG A 432 -2.13 24.68 -10.35
CA ARG A 432 -1.75 25.50 -9.16
C ARG A 432 -2.57 26.78 -9.00
N THR A 433 -3.15 27.28 -10.05
CA THR A 433 -4.00 28.49 -9.99
C THR A 433 -5.42 28.02 -9.64
N PRO A 434 -5.93 28.25 -8.40
CA PRO A 434 -7.37 28.09 -8.17
C PRO A 434 -8.07 28.99 -9.17
N ALA A 435 -9.07 28.47 -9.86
CA ALA A 435 -9.96 29.31 -10.65
C ALA A 435 -10.42 30.43 -9.68
N THR A 436 -9.97 31.64 -9.92
CA THR A 436 -10.53 32.83 -9.30
C THR A 436 -11.96 32.86 -9.81
N GLY A 437 -12.88 32.31 -8.99
CA GLY A 437 -14.30 32.39 -9.27
C GLY A 437 -14.69 33.87 -9.29
N ASP A 438 -15.25 34.26 -10.40
CA ASP A 438 -16.14 35.44 -10.48
C ASP A 438 -17.42 35.21 -9.70
#